data_14b6e2731fe937b4ce3987fd3dd9e943
#
_entry.id   14b6e2731fe937b4ce3987fd3dd9e943
#
_cell.length_a   1.000
_cell.length_b   1.000
_cell.length_c   1.000
_cell.angle_alpha   90.00
_cell.angle_beta   90.00
_cell.angle_gamma   90.00
#
_symmetry.space_group_name_H-M   'P 1'
#
loop_
_entity.id
_entity.type
_entity.pdbx_description
1 polymer ?
#
loop_
_entity_poly.entity_id
_entity_poly.type
_entity_poly.pdbx_seq_one_letter_code
_entity_poly.pdbx_strand_id
1 'polypeptide(L)'
;MVISRVDDLLGDRIERAVRAHHRRRLARLGHERVFDAPAGGWADTGSFAPRDGTRIELLVDGEQALPRMAEDVGTAASHVHLAGWFFTPGLLLGDGGPTLAALLGEVAERIPVRVLAWAGAPLPLFHPDRGEVRKMRDQLVHGTRIEMELDAKERPMHCHHEKLVLVDDRVAYVGGIDLTTFAGDRLDGSDHPARGRLGWHDACVRLEGPVVADVAE
;
A
#
# COMPACT_ATOMS: atom_id res chain seq x y z
N MET A 1 31.62 6.63 20.30
CA MET A 1 31.97 7.90 19.62
C MET A 1 33.04 7.74 18.53
N VAL A 2 34.11 6.95 18.69
CA VAL A 2 35.12 6.73 17.62
C VAL A 2 34.62 5.77 16.54
N ILE A 3 33.89 4.71 16.92
CA ILE A 3 33.36 3.69 15.99
C ILE A 3 32.34 4.31 15.03
N SER A 4 31.45 5.20 15.50
CA SER A 4 30.48 5.88 14.63
C SER A 4 31.13 6.75 13.56
N ARG A 5 32.20 7.47 13.90
CA ARG A 5 32.94 8.31 12.92
C ARG A 5 33.65 7.49 11.84
N VAL A 6 34.15 6.30 12.19
CA VAL A 6 34.78 5.41 11.19
C VAL A 6 33.73 4.82 10.27
N ASP A 7 32.59 4.44 10.84
CA ASP A 7 31.42 3.91 10.09
C ASP A 7 30.87 4.96 9.11
N ASP A 8 30.67 6.19 9.60
CA ASP A 8 30.23 7.32 8.77
C ASP A 8 31.22 7.59 7.60
N LEU A 9 32.54 7.64 7.91
CA LEU A 9 33.55 7.86 6.87
C LEU A 9 33.62 6.73 5.83
N LEU A 10 33.41 5.49 6.26
CA LEU A 10 33.38 4.34 5.38
C LEU A 10 32.11 4.35 4.52
N GLY A 11 30.96 4.63 5.15
CA GLY A 11 29.67 4.79 4.49
C GLY A 11 29.72 5.86 3.39
N ASP A 12 30.23 7.04 3.71
CA ASP A 12 30.40 8.14 2.76
C ASP A 12 31.30 7.79 1.57
N ARG A 13 32.36 7.00 1.79
CA ARG A 13 33.25 6.55 0.71
C ARG A 13 32.55 5.56 -0.20
N ILE A 14 31.84 4.60 0.38
CA ILE A 14 31.06 3.61 -0.37
C ILE A 14 29.97 4.31 -1.18
N GLU A 15 29.21 5.23 -0.57
CA GLU A 15 28.19 5.99 -1.26
C GLU A 15 28.75 6.75 -2.46
N ARG A 16 29.86 7.50 -2.27
CA ARG A 16 30.52 8.22 -3.38
C ARG A 16 30.97 7.29 -4.49
N ALA A 17 31.51 6.12 -4.16
CA ALA A 17 31.95 5.15 -5.14
C ALA A 17 30.78 4.57 -5.94
N VAL A 18 29.68 4.21 -5.25
CA VAL A 18 28.44 3.68 -5.85
C VAL A 18 27.79 4.75 -6.75
N ARG A 19 27.63 5.96 -6.26
CA ARG A 19 27.09 7.08 -7.06
C ARG A 19 27.92 7.35 -8.30
N ALA A 20 29.25 7.40 -8.17
CA ALA A 20 30.15 7.61 -9.31
C ALA A 20 30.07 6.44 -10.33
N HIS A 21 29.92 5.22 -9.86
CA HIS A 21 29.72 4.05 -10.72
C HIS A 21 28.41 4.19 -11.51
N HIS A 22 27.29 4.46 -10.85
CA HIS A 22 25.99 4.59 -11.50
C HIS A 22 25.94 5.80 -12.45
N ARG A 23 26.51 6.93 -12.09
CA ARG A 23 26.60 8.09 -13.00
C ARG A 23 27.35 7.74 -14.29
N ARG A 24 28.50 7.08 -14.20
CA ARG A 24 29.25 6.63 -15.39
C ARG A 24 28.46 5.61 -16.23
N ARG A 25 27.73 4.70 -15.58
CA ARG A 25 26.87 3.73 -16.26
C ARG A 25 25.74 4.41 -17.00
N LEU A 26 25.03 5.32 -16.34
CA LEU A 26 23.90 6.05 -16.90
C LEU A 26 24.31 7.02 -18.00
N ALA A 27 25.45 7.68 -17.87
CA ALA A 27 26.01 8.51 -18.95
C ALA A 27 26.27 7.69 -20.22
N ARG A 28 26.80 6.47 -20.09
CA ARG A 28 26.99 5.57 -21.26
C ARG A 28 25.66 5.11 -21.91
N LEU A 29 24.56 5.15 -21.16
CA LEU A 29 23.21 4.83 -21.64
C LEU A 29 22.42 6.06 -22.11
N GLY A 30 23.00 7.26 -22.09
CA GLY A 30 22.32 8.50 -22.45
C GLY A 30 21.37 9.03 -21.36
N HIS A 31 21.51 8.53 -20.13
CA HIS A 31 20.65 8.89 -19.00
C HIS A 31 21.41 9.61 -17.89
N GLU A 32 22.44 10.39 -18.23
CA GLU A 32 23.32 11.09 -17.28
C GLU A 32 22.58 12.07 -16.36
N ARG A 33 21.47 12.64 -16.84
CA ARG A 33 20.70 13.63 -16.11
C ARG A 33 19.67 13.05 -15.14
N VAL A 34 19.59 11.73 -15.01
CA VAL A 34 18.61 11.08 -14.13
C VAL A 34 18.79 11.44 -12.64
N PHE A 35 19.97 11.88 -12.24
CA PHE A 35 20.26 12.36 -10.88
C PHE A 35 20.08 13.85 -10.68
N ASP A 36 19.82 14.59 -11.75
CA ASP A 36 19.64 16.02 -11.67
C ASP A 36 18.15 16.31 -11.58
N ALA A 37 17.75 17.03 -10.54
CA ALA A 37 16.37 17.48 -10.46
C ALA A 37 16.05 18.35 -11.69
N PRO A 38 14.92 18.14 -12.38
CA PRO A 38 14.52 19.04 -13.45
C PRO A 38 14.29 20.45 -12.90
N ALA A 39 14.43 21.46 -13.79
CA ALA A 39 14.13 22.84 -13.43
C ALA A 39 12.71 22.94 -13.01
N GLY A 40 12.15 23.26 -12.04
CA GLY A 40 10.75 23.21 -11.59
C GLY A 40 10.42 22.02 -10.67
N GLY A 41 11.35 21.08 -10.47
CA GLY A 41 11.17 19.93 -9.59
C GLY A 41 10.74 18.65 -10.32
N TRP A 42 10.66 17.56 -9.58
CA TRP A 42 10.37 16.23 -10.13
C TRP A 42 8.92 16.08 -10.62
N ALA A 43 8.01 16.88 -10.10
CA ALA A 43 6.59 16.83 -10.43
C ALA A 43 6.19 17.70 -11.64
N ASP A 44 7.11 18.47 -12.21
CA ASP A 44 6.84 19.49 -13.24
C ASP A 44 6.68 18.91 -14.66
N THR A 45 7.16 17.71 -14.91
CA THR A 45 7.31 17.18 -16.28
C THR A 45 6.53 15.90 -16.55
N GLY A 46 5.69 15.46 -15.63
CA GLY A 46 4.94 14.21 -15.73
C GLY A 46 3.50 14.38 -16.18
N SER A 47 2.85 13.24 -16.43
CA SER A 47 1.40 13.16 -16.66
C SER A 47 0.62 13.60 -15.42
N PHE A 48 1.23 13.52 -14.24
CA PHE A 48 0.64 13.89 -12.96
C PHE A 48 1.32 15.13 -12.40
N ALA A 49 0.85 16.30 -12.82
CA ALA A 49 1.31 17.58 -12.28
C ALA A 49 0.85 17.74 -10.81
N PRO A 50 1.55 18.56 -10.00
CA PRO A 50 1.08 18.91 -8.66
C PRO A 50 -0.37 19.44 -8.69
N ARG A 51 -1.18 18.98 -7.74
CA ARG A 51 -2.58 19.38 -7.61
C ARG A 51 -2.74 20.31 -6.42
N ASP A 52 -2.98 21.58 -6.67
CA ASP A 52 -3.28 22.54 -5.61
C ASP A 52 -4.55 22.14 -4.86
N GLY A 53 -4.58 22.38 -3.54
CA GLY A 53 -5.70 22.00 -2.69
C GLY A 53 -5.68 20.54 -2.22
N THR A 54 -4.62 19.81 -2.53
CA THR A 54 -4.38 18.46 -1.99
C THR A 54 -4.07 18.54 -0.50
N ARG A 55 -4.75 17.71 0.30
CA ARG A 55 -4.43 17.47 1.71
C ARG A 55 -3.79 16.09 1.87
N ILE A 56 -2.71 16.02 2.63
CA ILE A 56 -1.99 14.79 2.92
C ILE A 56 -1.92 14.61 4.43
N GLU A 57 -2.38 13.46 4.91
CA GLU A 57 -2.24 13.00 6.28
C GLU A 57 -1.34 11.77 6.29
N LEU A 58 -0.21 11.83 7.01
CA LEU A 58 0.67 10.68 7.18
C LEU A 58 0.18 9.85 8.36
N LEU A 59 -0.01 8.56 8.11
CA LEU A 59 -0.45 7.58 9.11
C LEU A 59 0.65 6.53 9.27
N VAL A 60 1.14 6.39 10.49
CA VAL A 60 2.19 5.44 10.84
C VAL A 60 1.56 4.26 11.55
N ASP A 61 1.89 3.07 11.09
CA ASP A 61 1.38 1.79 11.56
C ASP A 61 -0.14 1.58 11.41
N GLY A 62 -0.56 0.36 11.53
CA GLY A 62 -1.97 0.00 11.46
C GLY A 62 -2.80 0.60 12.58
N GLU A 63 -2.18 0.90 13.73
CA GLU A 63 -2.85 1.57 14.87
C GLU A 63 -3.50 2.89 14.46
N GLN A 64 -2.83 3.69 13.64
CA GLN A 64 -3.37 4.95 13.13
C GLN A 64 -4.22 4.76 11.88
N ALA A 65 -3.76 3.91 10.95
CA ALA A 65 -4.34 3.81 9.64
C ALA A 65 -5.65 3.02 9.60
N LEU A 66 -5.71 1.87 10.29
CA LEU A 66 -6.87 0.96 10.17
C LEU A 66 -8.16 1.55 10.73
N PRO A 67 -8.19 2.21 11.90
CA PRO A 67 -9.39 2.87 12.38
C PRO A 67 -9.83 4.01 11.47
N ARG A 68 -8.88 4.75 10.92
CA ARG A 68 -9.15 5.87 10.02
C ARG A 68 -9.73 5.40 8.68
N MET A 69 -9.20 4.30 8.12
CA MET A 69 -9.78 3.64 6.95
C MET A 69 -11.19 3.12 7.23
N ALA A 70 -11.42 2.52 8.40
CA ALA A 70 -12.73 2.02 8.78
C ALA A 70 -13.78 3.14 8.87
N GLU A 71 -13.42 4.30 9.40
CA GLU A 71 -14.29 5.47 9.46
C GLU A 71 -14.68 5.97 8.07
N ASP A 72 -13.68 6.20 7.19
CA ASP A 72 -13.95 6.71 5.85
C ASP A 72 -14.75 5.70 5.01
N VAL A 73 -14.41 4.41 5.06
CA VAL A 73 -15.15 3.35 4.37
C VAL A 73 -16.57 3.22 4.91
N GLY A 74 -16.75 3.25 6.23
CA GLY A 74 -18.06 3.14 6.87
C GLY A 74 -19.01 4.27 6.52
N THR A 75 -18.47 5.46 6.24
CA THR A 75 -19.24 6.66 5.87
C THR A 75 -19.35 6.88 4.36
N ALA A 76 -18.82 5.97 3.55
CA ALA A 76 -18.88 6.06 2.09
C ALA A 76 -20.32 6.16 1.57
N ALA A 77 -20.53 7.01 0.56
CA ALA A 77 -21.84 7.34 0.03
C ALA A 77 -22.05 6.90 -1.43
N SER A 78 -20.99 6.66 -2.20
CA SER A 78 -21.10 6.34 -3.62
C SER A 78 -20.42 5.03 -4.00
N HIS A 79 -19.19 4.80 -3.58
CA HIS A 79 -18.47 3.55 -3.87
C HIS A 79 -17.20 3.42 -3.01
N VAL A 80 -16.72 2.17 -2.88
CA VAL A 80 -15.43 1.86 -2.27
C VAL A 80 -14.66 0.91 -3.19
N HIS A 81 -13.43 1.28 -3.53
CA HIS A 81 -12.51 0.44 -4.28
C HIS A 81 -11.29 0.09 -3.44
N LEU A 82 -10.88 -1.16 -3.45
CA LEU A 82 -9.68 -1.63 -2.78
C LEU A 82 -8.80 -2.37 -3.79
N ALA A 83 -7.51 -2.11 -3.73
CA ALA A 83 -6.53 -2.93 -4.44
C ALA A 83 -5.41 -3.33 -3.47
N GLY A 84 -4.99 -4.61 -3.53
CA GLY A 84 -4.02 -5.12 -2.58
C GLY A 84 -3.40 -6.45 -2.98
N TRP A 85 -2.37 -6.82 -2.25
CA TRP A 85 -1.67 -8.08 -2.45
C TRP A 85 -2.49 -9.27 -1.91
N PHE A 86 -2.96 -9.14 -0.67
CA PHE A 86 -3.78 -10.14 0.01
C PHE A 86 -4.62 -9.46 1.09
N PHE A 87 -5.83 -9.95 1.31
CA PHE A 87 -6.73 -9.44 2.34
C PHE A 87 -7.00 -10.51 3.39
N THR A 88 -7.10 -10.11 4.66
CA THR A 88 -7.54 -11.02 5.72
C THR A 88 -8.96 -10.63 6.13
N PRO A 89 -9.99 -11.44 5.81
CA PRO A 89 -11.38 -11.10 6.12
C PRO A 89 -11.63 -10.81 7.60
N GLY A 90 -10.92 -11.52 8.48
CA GLY A 90 -11.01 -11.34 9.94
C GLY A 90 -10.08 -10.26 10.53
N LEU A 91 -9.36 -9.49 9.71
CA LEU A 91 -8.53 -8.39 10.21
C LEU A 91 -9.41 -7.38 10.95
N LEU A 92 -9.09 -7.09 12.21
CA LEU A 92 -9.72 -6.01 12.97
C LEU A 92 -9.19 -4.66 12.49
N LEU A 93 -10.10 -3.74 12.22
CA LEU A 93 -9.76 -2.39 11.78
C LEU A 93 -9.71 -1.43 12.99
N GLY A 94 -8.78 -1.70 13.89
CA GLY A 94 -8.60 -1.00 15.14
C GLY A 94 -9.02 -1.84 16.36
N ASP A 95 -8.63 -1.40 17.55
CA ASP A 95 -8.99 -2.07 18.81
C ASP A 95 -10.51 -2.00 19.04
N GLY A 96 -11.16 -3.15 19.08
CA GLY A 96 -12.63 -3.24 19.19
C GLY A 96 -13.41 -2.80 17.95
N GLY A 97 -12.71 -2.53 16.85
CA GLY A 97 -13.32 -2.18 15.57
C GLY A 97 -13.95 -3.38 14.85
N PRO A 98 -14.64 -3.13 13.73
CA PRO A 98 -15.18 -4.19 12.91
C PRO A 98 -14.08 -5.01 12.24
N THR A 99 -14.39 -6.24 11.85
CA THR A 99 -13.52 -6.95 10.91
C THR A 99 -13.67 -6.38 9.50
N LEU A 100 -12.62 -6.55 8.68
CA LEU A 100 -12.65 -6.12 7.28
C LEU A 100 -13.89 -6.66 6.54
N ALA A 101 -14.17 -7.95 6.68
CA ALA A 101 -15.32 -8.57 6.04
C ALA A 101 -16.66 -8.01 6.53
N ALA A 102 -16.80 -7.76 7.83
CA ALA A 102 -18.02 -7.20 8.38
C ALA A 102 -18.27 -5.78 7.86
N LEU A 103 -17.24 -4.91 7.89
CA LEU A 103 -17.35 -3.55 7.38
C LEU A 103 -17.69 -3.51 5.89
N LEU A 104 -16.91 -4.21 5.06
CA LEU A 104 -17.13 -4.21 3.62
C LEU A 104 -18.48 -4.83 3.25
N GLY A 105 -18.90 -5.90 3.95
CA GLY A 105 -20.22 -6.52 3.74
C GLY A 105 -21.36 -5.56 4.06
N GLU A 106 -21.31 -4.84 5.18
CA GLU A 106 -22.29 -3.82 5.54
C GLU A 106 -22.35 -2.68 4.52
N VAL A 107 -21.19 -2.17 4.10
CA VAL A 107 -21.10 -1.10 3.10
C VAL A 107 -21.64 -1.56 1.75
N ALA A 108 -21.35 -2.79 1.34
CA ALA A 108 -21.82 -3.37 0.09
C ALA A 108 -23.34 -3.51 -0.03
N GLU A 109 -24.08 -3.50 1.09
CA GLU A 109 -25.55 -3.45 1.05
C GLU A 109 -26.10 -2.11 0.55
N ARG A 110 -25.31 -1.05 0.61
CA ARG A 110 -25.72 0.33 0.29
C ARG A 110 -25.13 0.87 -1.00
N ILE A 111 -23.89 0.54 -1.27
CA ILE A 111 -23.08 1.10 -2.38
C ILE A 111 -22.18 0.01 -2.97
N PRO A 112 -21.71 0.17 -4.23
CA PRO A 112 -20.75 -0.73 -4.83
C PRO A 112 -19.44 -0.80 -4.03
N VAL A 113 -18.99 -2.02 -3.72
CA VAL A 113 -17.68 -2.32 -3.15
C VAL A 113 -16.92 -3.23 -4.09
N ARG A 114 -15.79 -2.78 -4.61
CA ARG A 114 -14.94 -3.52 -5.55
C ARG A 114 -13.58 -3.77 -4.96
N VAL A 115 -13.11 -5.00 -5.11
CA VAL A 115 -11.82 -5.43 -4.58
C VAL A 115 -11.01 -6.07 -5.70
N LEU A 116 -9.78 -5.64 -5.87
CA LEU A 116 -8.78 -6.26 -6.74
C LEU A 116 -7.66 -6.83 -5.87
N ALA A 117 -7.35 -8.11 -6.04
CA ALA A 117 -6.23 -8.73 -5.35
C ALA A 117 -5.34 -9.51 -6.31
N TRP A 118 -4.08 -9.68 -5.94
CA TRP A 118 -3.24 -10.63 -6.63
C TRP A 118 -3.81 -12.05 -6.55
N ALA A 119 -3.77 -12.79 -7.66
CA ALA A 119 -4.34 -14.14 -7.73
C ALA A 119 -3.55 -15.21 -6.94
N GLY A 120 -2.44 -14.82 -6.32
CA GLY A 120 -1.56 -15.74 -5.59
C GLY A 120 -0.52 -16.42 -6.45
N ALA A 121 0.47 -17.00 -5.81
CA ALA A 121 1.57 -17.69 -6.47
C ALA A 121 1.06 -18.90 -7.27
N PRO A 122 1.57 -19.11 -8.51
CA PRO A 122 1.18 -20.26 -9.33
C PRO A 122 1.74 -21.59 -8.80
N LEU A 123 2.83 -21.51 -8.03
CA LEU A 123 3.47 -22.68 -7.43
C LEU A 123 3.16 -22.71 -5.93
N PRO A 124 2.73 -23.88 -5.38
CA PRO A 124 2.32 -23.99 -3.98
C PRO A 124 3.50 -23.88 -2.98
N LEU A 125 4.71 -23.68 -3.48
CA LEU A 125 5.89 -23.41 -2.64
C LEU A 125 5.93 -21.97 -2.11
N PHE A 126 5.21 -21.06 -2.77
CA PHE A 126 5.18 -19.65 -2.42
C PHE A 126 3.80 -19.27 -1.86
N HIS A 127 3.77 -18.45 -0.84
CA HIS A 127 2.54 -17.99 -0.17
C HIS A 127 2.36 -16.48 -0.30
N PRO A 128 1.11 -16.00 -0.40
CA PRO A 128 -0.10 -16.79 -0.53
C PRO A 128 -0.18 -17.51 -1.89
N ASP A 129 -0.57 -18.77 -1.87
CA ASP A 129 -0.84 -19.51 -3.10
C ASP A 129 -2.26 -19.22 -3.66
N ARG A 130 -2.53 -19.72 -4.87
CA ARG A 130 -3.84 -19.53 -5.53
C ARG A 130 -5.01 -20.13 -4.76
N GLY A 131 -4.79 -21.18 -3.98
CA GLY A 131 -5.83 -21.81 -3.15
C GLY A 131 -6.20 -20.93 -1.98
N GLU A 132 -5.19 -20.36 -1.31
CA GLU A 132 -5.37 -19.44 -0.20
C GLU A 132 -6.10 -18.17 -0.64
N VAL A 133 -5.71 -17.62 -1.79
CA VAL A 133 -6.35 -16.42 -2.34
C VAL A 133 -7.80 -16.68 -2.76
N ARG A 134 -8.10 -17.81 -3.39
CA ARG A 134 -9.49 -18.18 -3.69
C ARG A 134 -10.33 -18.34 -2.44
N LYS A 135 -9.80 -19.01 -1.42
CA LYS A 135 -10.49 -19.15 -0.13
C LYS A 135 -10.77 -17.79 0.53
N MET A 136 -9.79 -16.89 0.51
CA MET A 136 -9.94 -15.51 1.00
C MET A 136 -11.04 -14.78 0.22
N ARG A 137 -11.02 -14.83 -1.11
CA ARG A 137 -12.06 -14.25 -1.96
C ARG A 137 -13.44 -14.79 -1.58
N ASP A 138 -13.58 -16.11 -1.50
CA ASP A 138 -14.85 -16.74 -1.18
C ASP A 138 -15.37 -16.31 0.19
N GLN A 139 -14.49 -16.08 1.17
CA GLN A 139 -14.87 -15.57 2.48
C GLN A 139 -15.36 -14.11 2.46
N LEU A 140 -14.84 -13.29 1.54
CA LEU A 140 -15.27 -11.89 1.39
C LEU A 140 -16.59 -11.78 0.59
N VAL A 141 -16.74 -12.57 -0.47
CA VAL A 141 -17.87 -12.40 -1.40
C VAL A 141 -19.09 -13.28 -1.06
N HIS A 142 -18.91 -14.40 -0.34
CA HIS A 142 -20.01 -15.29 -0.05
C HIS A 142 -21.07 -14.64 0.84
N GLY A 143 -22.30 -14.52 0.33
CA GLY A 143 -23.41 -13.90 1.06
C GLY A 143 -23.35 -12.38 1.16
N THR A 144 -22.47 -11.74 0.40
CA THR A 144 -22.34 -10.27 0.31
C THR A 144 -22.56 -9.79 -1.12
N ARG A 145 -22.60 -8.46 -1.31
CA ARG A 145 -22.63 -7.82 -2.63
C ARG A 145 -21.26 -7.28 -3.06
N ILE A 146 -20.19 -7.75 -2.43
CA ILE A 146 -18.82 -7.36 -2.78
C ILE A 146 -18.47 -7.98 -4.13
N GLU A 147 -18.01 -7.15 -5.07
CA GLU A 147 -17.41 -7.57 -6.33
C GLU A 147 -15.90 -7.72 -6.14
N MET A 148 -15.37 -8.92 -6.39
CA MET A 148 -13.92 -9.15 -6.22
C MET A 148 -13.32 -9.86 -7.42
N GLU A 149 -12.29 -9.26 -8.00
CA GLU A 149 -11.49 -9.81 -9.08
C GLU A 149 -10.08 -10.16 -8.61
N LEU A 150 -9.47 -11.11 -9.31
CA LEU A 150 -8.12 -11.57 -9.02
C LEU A 150 -7.21 -11.29 -10.21
N ASP A 151 -6.17 -10.48 -10.00
CA ASP A 151 -5.14 -10.26 -11.02
C ASP A 151 -4.24 -11.48 -11.16
N ALA A 152 -4.51 -12.25 -12.21
CA ALA A 152 -3.74 -13.42 -12.60
C ALA A 152 -2.73 -13.13 -13.71
N LYS A 153 -2.48 -11.87 -14.06
CA LYS A 153 -1.53 -11.49 -15.09
C LYS A 153 -0.11 -11.80 -14.64
N GLU A 154 0.34 -12.97 -15.01
CA GLU A 154 1.65 -13.47 -14.59
C GLU A 154 2.78 -12.92 -15.46
N ARG A 155 3.78 -12.42 -14.77
CA ARG A 155 5.12 -12.23 -15.31
C ARG A 155 6.10 -12.89 -14.32
N PRO A 156 7.14 -13.55 -14.77
CA PRO A 156 8.13 -14.11 -13.87
C PRO A 156 8.62 -13.04 -12.88
N MET A 157 8.61 -13.38 -11.59
CA MET A 157 9.06 -12.50 -10.49
C MET A 157 8.26 -11.20 -10.30
N HIS A 158 7.02 -11.12 -10.78
CA HIS A 158 6.12 -9.98 -10.55
C HIS A 158 4.83 -10.44 -9.87
N CYS A 159 4.32 -9.60 -8.99
CA CYS A 159 2.99 -9.72 -8.40
C CYS A 159 2.33 -8.35 -8.35
N HIS A 160 1.02 -8.31 -8.29
CA HIS A 160 0.28 -7.12 -7.92
C HIS A 160 0.53 -6.83 -6.44
N HIS A 161 1.18 -5.72 -6.13
CA HIS A 161 1.64 -5.41 -4.76
C HIS A 161 1.32 -3.98 -4.33
N GLU A 162 0.32 -3.39 -4.92
CA GLU A 162 -0.18 -2.10 -4.47
C GLU A 162 -1.06 -2.25 -3.23
N LYS A 163 -1.23 -1.18 -2.48
CA LYS A 163 -2.13 -1.06 -1.34
C LYS A 163 -2.87 0.25 -1.48
N LEU A 164 -4.12 0.10 -1.91
CA LEU A 164 -5.00 1.21 -2.21
C LEU A 164 -6.36 1.00 -1.54
N VAL A 165 -6.87 2.04 -0.91
CA VAL A 165 -8.29 2.16 -0.56
C VAL A 165 -8.77 3.49 -1.12
N LEU A 166 -9.79 3.46 -1.97
CA LEU A 166 -10.40 4.63 -2.58
C LEU A 166 -11.87 4.73 -2.13
N VAL A 167 -12.26 5.88 -1.64
CA VAL A 167 -13.61 6.14 -1.13
C VAL A 167 -14.21 7.34 -1.87
N ASP A 168 -15.29 7.10 -2.60
CA ASP A 168 -16.12 8.14 -3.25
C ASP A 168 -15.35 9.09 -4.20
N ASP A 169 -14.18 8.69 -4.73
CA ASP A 169 -13.24 9.55 -5.46
C ASP A 169 -12.85 10.83 -4.68
N ARG A 170 -12.98 10.81 -3.37
CA ARG A 170 -12.71 11.95 -2.48
C ARG A 170 -11.57 11.70 -1.50
N VAL A 171 -11.40 10.45 -1.10
CA VAL A 171 -10.36 10.01 -0.18
C VAL A 171 -9.62 8.83 -0.79
N ALA A 172 -8.31 8.86 -0.74
CA ALA A 172 -7.48 7.72 -1.10
C ALA A 172 -6.44 7.42 -0.03
N TYR A 173 -6.21 6.14 0.25
CA TYR A 173 -5.10 5.67 1.07
C TYR A 173 -4.11 4.95 0.19
N VAL A 174 -2.86 5.37 0.22
CA VAL A 174 -1.76 4.80 -0.57
C VAL A 174 -0.54 4.61 0.33
N GLY A 175 0.07 3.44 0.29
CA GLY A 175 1.27 3.21 1.09
C GLY A 175 1.66 1.74 1.23
N GLY A 176 2.35 1.42 2.31
CA GLY A 176 2.82 0.08 2.62
C GLY A 176 1.84 -0.75 3.45
N ILE A 177 0.88 -0.12 4.15
CA ILE A 177 -0.03 -0.82 5.07
C ILE A 177 -1.02 -1.69 4.30
N ASP A 178 -0.87 -2.99 4.44
CA ASP A 178 -1.74 -4.00 3.86
C ASP A 178 -2.94 -4.32 4.77
N LEU A 179 -4.09 -4.60 4.19
CA LEU A 179 -5.29 -5.05 4.92
C LEU A 179 -5.24 -6.57 5.18
N THR A 180 -4.13 -7.02 5.76
CA THR A 180 -3.87 -8.44 6.02
C THR A 180 -3.07 -8.67 7.30
N THR A 181 -3.31 -9.80 7.95
CA THR A 181 -2.45 -10.38 9.00
C THR A 181 -1.48 -11.42 8.42
N PHE A 182 -1.47 -11.63 7.11
CA PHE A 182 -0.54 -12.54 6.46
C PHE A 182 0.89 -12.03 6.67
N ALA A 183 1.76 -12.89 7.21
CA ALA A 183 3.14 -12.59 7.56
C ALA A 183 3.34 -11.53 8.68
N GLY A 184 2.32 -11.20 9.47
CA GLY A 184 2.51 -10.35 10.65
C GLY A 184 1.28 -9.57 11.10
N ASP A 185 1.37 -8.94 12.25
CA ASP A 185 0.34 -8.07 12.82
C ASP A 185 0.50 -6.65 12.27
N ARG A 186 -0.60 -6.06 11.80
CA ARG A 186 -0.64 -4.71 11.25
C ARG A 186 -1.14 -3.65 12.24
N LEU A 187 -1.60 -4.10 13.41
CA LEU A 187 -2.06 -3.21 14.49
C LEU A 187 -0.94 -2.76 15.43
N ASP A 188 0.31 -3.15 15.16
CA ASP A 188 1.43 -2.67 15.95
C ASP A 188 1.47 -1.14 15.95
N GLY A 189 1.55 -0.56 17.13
CA GLY A 189 1.71 0.86 17.31
C GLY A 189 3.17 1.29 17.30
N SER A 190 3.41 2.59 17.41
CA SER A 190 4.74 3.21 17.41
C SER A 190 5.68 2.69 18.50
N ASP A 191 5.14 2.14 19.59
CA ASP A 191 5.90 1.55 20.69
C ASP A 191 6.32 0.10 20.44
N HIS A 192 5.93 -0.47 19.32
CA HIS A 192 6.26 -1.85 18.92
C HIS A 192 6.17 -2.87 20.06
N PRO A 193 5.03 -2.99 20.77
CA PRO A 193 4.86 -4.14 21.62
C PRO A 193 4.92 -5.36 20.71
N ALA A 194 5.85 -6.28 21.00
CA ALA A 194 6.02 -7.47 20.21
C ALA A 194 4.73 -8.31 20.21
N ARG A 195 3.86 -8.06 19.26
CA ARG A 195 2.65 -8.85 19.02
C ARG A 195 3.02 -10.02 18.11
N GLY A 196 3.50 -11.09 18.72
CA GLY A 196 3.86 -12.28 17.96
C GLY A 196 5.26 -12.22 17.35
N ARG A 197 5.50 -13.04 16.33
CA ARG A 197 6.85 -13.27 15.78
C ARG A 197 7.35 -12.19 14.85
N LEU A 198 6.46 -11.42 14.24
CA LEU A 198 6.78 -10.36 13.27
C LEU A 198 5.71 -9.26 13.38
N GLY A 199 6.04 -8.18 14.08
CA GLY A 199 5.35 -6.92 13.95
C GLY A 199 5.81 -6.21 12.66
N TRP A 200 4.90 -5.51 12.01
CA TRP A 200 5.23 -4.68 10.86
C TRP A 200 5.15 -3.22 11.25
N HIS A 201 6.24 -2.51 10.98
CA HIS A 201 6.29 -1.07 11.07
C HIS A 201 6.20 -0.52 9.65
N ASP A 202 5.13 0.19 9.36
CA ASP A 202 4.81 0.63 8.01
C ASP A 202 4.06 1.97 8.05
N ALA A 203 3.86 2.58 6.90
CA ALA A 203 3.16 3.85 6.80
C ALA A 203 2.29 3.91 5.53
N CYS A 204 1.24 4.71 5.60
CA CYS A 204 0.50 5.14 4.42
C CYS A 204 0.17 6.62 4.50
N VAL A 205 -0.25 7.17 3.39
CA VAL A 205 -0.81 8.52 3.32
C VAL A 205 -2.30 8.43 3.03
N ARG A 206 -3.07 9.24 3.73
CA ARG A 206 -4.45 9.54 3.41
C ARG A 206 -4.48 10.84 2.62
N LEU A 207 -5.07 10.80 1.46
CA LEU A 207 -5.13 11.89 0.48
C LEU A 207 -6.56 12.40 0.35
N GLU A 208 -6.72 13.71 0.27
CA GLU A 208 -7.97 14.37 -0.09
C GLU A 208 -7.72 15.45 -1.13
N GLY A 209 -8.77 15.79 -1.88
CA GLY A 209 -8.73 16.85 -2.89
C GLY A 209 -8.37 16.33 -4.28
N PRO A 210 -7.94 17.22 -5.20
CA PRO A 210 -7.85 16.89 -6.63
C PRO A 210 -6.90 15.76 -6.99
N VAL A 211 -5.89 15.48 -6.16
CA VAL A 211 -4.96 14.35 -6.37
C VAL A 211 -5.64 12.98 -6.35
N VAL A 212 -6.79 12.87 -5.70
CA VAL A 212 -7.52 11.58 -5.62
C VAL A 212 -7.97 11.10 -6.98
N ALA A 213 -8.28 12.02 -7.90
CA ALA A 213 -8.62 11.67 -9.28
C ALA A 213 -7.44 11.00 -10.01
N ASP A 214 -6.21 11.45 -9.75
CA ASP A 214 -5.00 10.85 -10.35
C ASP A 214 -4.72 9.44 -9.78
N VAL A 215 -5.21 9.14 -8.59
CA VAL A 215 -5.11 7.81 -7.95
C VAL A 215 -6.21 6.88 -8.44
N ALA A 216 -7.36 7.42 -8.86
CA ALA A 216 -8.52 6.68 -9.32
C ALA A 216 -8.43 6.22 -10.80
N GLU A 217 -7.49 6.78 -11.60
CA GLU A 217 -7.22 6.40 -13.00
C GLU A 217 -6.48 5.05 -13.09
#